data_623e36694292a5203911a1f2a4e180ee
#
_entry.id   623e36694292a5203911a1f2a4e180ee
#
_cell.length_a   1.000
_cell.length_b   1.000
_cell.length_c   1.000
_cell.angle_alpha   90.00
_cell.angle_beta   90.00
_cell.angle_gamma   90.00
#
_symmetry.space_group_name_H-M   'P 1'
#
loop_
_entity.id
_entity.type
_entity.pdbx_description
1 polymer ?
#
loop_
_entity_poly.entity_id
_entity_poly.type
_entity_poly.pdbx_seq_one_letter_code
_entity_poly.pdbx_strand_id
1 'polypeptide(L)'
;MNKLRITPAAASDLAEIKAYISLELHNPQAAQQIVRNITHDLGHLQQNPHLGFAVSAKIGRETDLRALLSGNYFLFYRVEIEAVQVARILDGRQDYLRVLFGAVEESGT
;
A
#
# COMPACT_ATOMS: atom_id res chain seq x y z
N MET A 1 -10.80 7.08 -17.63
CA MET A 1 -9.67 6.63 -16.80
C MET A 1 -9.70 7.31 -15.46
N ASN A 2 -9.39 6.58 -14.40
CA ASN A 2 -9.42 7.13 -13.06
C ASN A 2 -8.17 7.97 -12.79
N LYS A 3 -8.32 8.98 -11.94
CA LYS A 3 -7.18 9.71 -11.43
C LYS A 3 -6.49 8.86 -10.36
N LEU A 4 -5.19 9.05 -10.23
CA LEU A 4 -4.40 8.39 -9.19
C LEU A 4 -3.99 9.45 -8.17
N ARG A 5 -4.40 9.25 -6.92
CA ARG A 5 -4.06 10.14 -5.82
C ARG A 5 -3.22 9.38 -4.82
N ILE A 6 -2.16 10.00 -4.37
CA ILE A 6 -1.27 9.38 -3.40
C ILE A 6 -1.24 10.27 -2.16
N THR A 7 -1.65 9.71 -1.02
CA THR A 7 -1.66 10.47 0.22
C THR A 7 -0.24 10.79 0.66
N PRO A 8 -0.06 11.84 1.47
CA PRO A 8 1.27 12.11 2.03
C PRO A 8 1.86 10.94 2.78
N ALA A 9 1.03 10.17 3.48
CA ALA A 9 1.49 8.99 4.20
C ALA A 9 2.02 7.94 3.24
N ALA A 10 1.31 7.69 2.14
CA ALA A 10 1.76 6.71 1.14
C ALA A 10 3.05 7.17 0.46
N ALA A 11 3.14 8.45 0.15
CA ALA A 11 4.36 9.00 -0.44
C ALA A 11 5.54 8.84 0.51
N SER A 12 5.31 9.08 1.80
CA SER A 12 6.34 8.91 2.81
C SER A 12 6.74 7.44 2.93
N ASP A 13 5.76 6.53 2.90
CA ASP A 13 6.04 5.10 2.93
C ASP A 13 6.99 4.71 1.80
N LEU A 14 6.70 5.17 0.59
CA LEU A 14 7.50 4.81 -0.58
C LEU A 14 8.92 5.37 -0.46
N ALA A 15 9.04 6.60 0.02
CA ALA A 15 10.35 7.23 0.22
C ALA A 15 11.17 6.45 1.26
N GLU A 16 10.54 6.00 2.33
CA GLU A 16 11.21 5.23 3.37
C GLU A 16 11.66 3.87 2.87
N ILE A 17 10.82 3.19 2.07
CA ILE A 17 11.19 1.92 1.45
C ILE A 17 12.43 2.11 0.58
N LYS A 18 12.42 3.13 -0.26
CA LYS A 18 13.53 3.41 -1.15
C LYS A 18 14.80 3.70 -0.37
N ALA A 19 14.69 4.53 0.67
CA ALA A 19 15.85 4.90 1.48
C ALA A 19 16.42 3.69 2.22
N TYR A 20 15.56 2.86 2.78
CA TYR A 20 15.99 1.69 3.52
C TYR A 20 16.80 0.74 2.62
N ILE A 21 16.26 0.43 1.45
CA ILE A 21 16.92 -0.52 0.54
C ILE A 21 18.20 0.08 -0.02
N SER A 22 18.17 1.36 -0.37
CA SER A 22 19.30 2.03 -0.97
C SER A 22 20.45 2.21 0.03
N LEU A 23 20.13 2.63 1.25
CA LEU A 23 21.13 3.02 2.23
C LEU A 23 21.46 1.91 3.23
N GLU A 24 20.44 1.27 3.80
CA GLU A 24 20.66 0.24 4.81
C GLU A 24 21.11 -1.07 4.18
N LEU A 25 20.52 -1.43 3.04
CA LEU A 25 20.90 -2.67 2.37
C LEU A 25 21.95 -2.43 1.28
N HIS A 26 22.40 -1.20 1.11
CA HIS A 26 23.44 -0.82 0.14
C HIS A 26 23.12 -1.31 -1.27
N ASN A 27 21.85 -1.21 -1.67
CA ASN A 27 21.43 -1.71 -2.97
C ASN A 27 20.52 -0.71 -3.69
N PRO A 28 21.12 0.39 -4.23
CA PRO A 28 20.30 1.39 -4.92
C PRO A 28 19.60 0.87 -6.17
N GLN A 29 20.16 -0.13 -6.84
CA GLN A 29 19.51 -0.71 -8.01
C GLN A 29 18.24 -1.44 -7.63
N ALA A 30 18.28 -2.21 -6.53
CA ALA A 30 17.10 -2.89 -6.04
C ALA A 30 16.03 -1.87 -5.60
N ALA A 31 16.46 -0.78 -4.96
CA ALA A 31 15.54 0.28 -4.56
C ALA A 31 14.80 0.86 -5.77
N GLN A 32 15.53 1.15 -6.84
CA GLN A 32 14.94 1.67 -8.07
C GLN A 32 13.96 0.67 -8.68
N GLN A 33 14.32 -0.61 -8.67
CA GLN A 33 13.47 -1.63 -9.26
C GLN A 33 12.17 -1.78 -8.48
N ILE A 34 12.23 -1.73 -7.15
CA ILE A 34 11.04 -1.84 -6.31
C ILE A 34 10.12 -0.64 -6.54
N VAL A 35 10.67 0.57 -6.60
CA VAL A 35 9.87 1.76 -6.88
C VAL A 35 9.22 1.65 -8.25
N ARG A 36 9.95 1.15 -9.23
CA ARG A 36 9.44 0.99 -10.59
C ARG A 36 8.30 -0.02 -10.64
N ASN A 37 8.45 -1.14 -9.92
CA ASN A 37 7.41 -2.17 -9.85
C ASN A 37 6.15 -1.64 -9.18
N ILE A 38 6.30 -0.91 -8.08
CA ILE A 38 5.16 -0.32 -7.38
C ILE A 38 4.44 0.69 -8.28
N THR A 39 5.20 1.54 -8.94
CA THR A 39 4.64 2.55 -9.85
C THR A 39 3.86 1.87 -10.98
N HIS A 40 4.41 0.79 -11.52
CA HIS A 40 3.76 0.03 -12.58
C HIS A 40 2.43 -0.54 -12.09
N ASP A 41 2.42 -1.11 -10.89
CA ASP A 41 1.20 -1.69 -10.33
C ASP A 41 0.17 -0.63 -9.97
N LEU A 42 0.61 0.56 -9.56
CA LEU A 42 -0.31 1.67 -9.35
C LEU A 42 -1.00 2.07 -10.65
N GLY A 43 -0.28 1.99 -11.77
CA GLY A 43 -0.88 2.22 -13.07
C GLY A 43 -1.95 1.21 -13.41
N HIS A 44 -1.75 -0.05 -13.02
CA HIS A 44 -2.77 -1.08 -13.20
C HIS A 44 -4.01 -0.79 -12.37
N LEU A 45 -3.84 -0.32 -11.13
CA LEU A 45 -4.97 0.07 -10.30
C LEU A 45 -5.76 1.23 -10.90
N GLN A 46 -5.06 2.15 -11.52
CA GLN A 46 -5.69 3.30 -12.16
C GLN A 46 -6.64 2.87 -13.27
N GLN A 47 -6.28 1.82 -14.00
CA GLN A 47 -7.09 1.29 -15.07
C GLN A 47 -8.14 0.30 -14.58
N ASN A 48 -7.85 -0.43 -13.52
CA ASN A 48 -8.75 -1.43 -12.97
C ASN A 48 -8.79 -1.32 -11.45
N PRO A 49 -9.61 -0.41 -10.91
CA PRO A 49 -9.61 -0.14 -9.48
C PRO A 49 -9.98 -1.33 -8.58
N HIS A 50 -10.64 -2.33 -9.13
CA HIS A 50 -11.04 -3.49 -8.35
C HIS A 50 -10.08 -4.66 -8.48
N LEU A 51 -8.87 -4.40 -8.98
CA LEU A 51 -7.85 -5.43 -9.17
C LEU A 51 -7.43 -6.07 -7.84
N GLY A 52 -7.32 -5.29 -6.77
CA GLY A 52 -6.97 -5.80 -5.47
C GLY A 52 -8.17 -6.41 -4.75
N PHE A 53 -7.95 -6.91 -3.55
CA PHE A 53 -9.00 -7.54 -2.75
C PHE A 53 -9.52 -6.58 -1.68
N ALA A 54 -10.74 -6.81 -1.23
CA ALA A 54 -11.32 -6.03 -0.14
C ALA A 54 -10.68 -6.45 1.17
N VAL A 55 -10.10 -5.48 1.89
CA VAL A 55 -9.42 -5.78 3.15
C VAL A 55 -10.41 -6.33 4.18
N SER A 56 -11.65 -5.81 4.17
CA SER A 56 -12.69 -6.27 5.09
C SER A 56 -12.94 -7.78 4.99
N ALA A 57 -12.80 -8.34 3.78
CA ALA A 57 -13.03 -9.77 3.58
C ALA A 57 -11.94 -10.62 4.24
N LYS A 58 -10.75 -10.04 4.40
CA LYS A 58 -9.63 -10.76 5.01
C LYS A 58 -9.61 -10.68 6.51
N ILE A 59 -9.99 -9.53 7.07
CA ILE A 59 -9.79 -9.28 8.49
C ILE A 59 -11.07 -9.29 9.29
N GLY A 60 -12.22 -9.43 8.63
CA GLY A 60 -13.50 -9.48 9.33
C GLY A 60 -13.89 -8.18 9.99
N ARG A 61 -13.32 -7.08 9.53
CA ARG A 61 -13.56 -5.75 10.09
C ARG A 61 -14.00 -4.83 8.96
N GLU A 62 -15.01 -4.01 9.20
CA GLU A 62 -15.49 -3.10 8.18
C GLU A 62 -14.46 -2.03 7.83
N THR A 63 -14.21 -1.88 6.56
CA THR A 63 -13.33 -0.85 6.01
C THR A 63 -13.56 -0.78 4.51
N ASP A 64 -13.37 0.39 3.95
CA ASP A 64 -13.45 0.58 2.50
C ASP A 64 -12.10 0.36 1.80
N LEU A 65 -11.06 0.00 2.56
CA LEU A 65 -9.76 -0.23 1.98
C LEU A 65 -9.73 -1.49 1.13
N ARG A 66 -8.98 -1.41 0.05
CA ARG A 66 -8.61 -2.56 -0.77
C ARG A 66 -7.10 -2.67 -0.75
N ALA A 67 -6.58 -3.82 -1.14
CA ALA A 67 -5.14 -4.04 -1.13
C ALA A 67 -4.72 -4.81 -2.37
N LEU A 68 -3.61 -4.41 -2.95
CA LEU A 68 -2.95 -5.13 -4.03
C LEU A 68 -1.53 -5.45 -3.59
N LEU A 69 -1.14 -6.70 -3.73
CA LEU A 69 0.21 -7.11 -3.42
C LEU A 69 1.12 -6.80 -4.59
N SER A 70 2.16 -6.01 -4.34
CA SER A 70 3.18 -5.66 -5.33
C SER A 70 4.52 -6.12 -4.76
N GLY A 71 5.02 -7.27 -5.24
CA GLY A 71 6.19 -7.88 -4.65
C GLY A 71 5.91 -8.24 -3.19
N ASN A 72 6.71 -7.68 -2.28
CA ASN A 72 6.54 -7.90 -0.85
C ASN A 72 5.73 -6.80 -0.16
N TYR A 73 5.16 -5.89 -0.92
CA TYR A 73 4.49 -4.71 -0.36
C TYR A 73 3.02 -4.72 -0.69
N PHE A 74 2.19 -4.34 0.27
CA PHE A 74 0.77 -4.12 0.03
C PHE A 74 0.54 -2.66 -0.31
N LEU A 75 -0.21 -2.44 -1.39
CA LEU A 75 -0.67 -1.12 -1.80
C LEU A 75 -2.11 -1.01 -1.29
N PHE A 76 -2.30 -0.29 -0.17
CA PHE A 76 -3.62 -0.10 0.41
C PHE A 76 -4.25 1.13 -0.21
N TYR A 77 -5.46 0.97 -0.74
CA TYR A 77 -6.09 2.05 -1.50
C TYR A 77 -7.61 2.05 -1.32
N ARG A 78 -8.20 3.18 -1.68
CA ARG A 78 -9.65 3.33 -1.72
C ARG A 78 -10.07 3.65 -3.15
N VAL A 79 -11.24 3.15 -3.54
CA VAL A 79 -11.84 3.48 -4.83
C VAL A 79 -12.80 4.62 -4.60
N GLU A 80 -12.56 5.72 -5.27
CA GLU A 80 -13.40 6.91 -5.22
C GLU A 80 -14.03 7.14 -6.58
N ILE A 81 -14.95 8.08 -6.67
CA ILE A 81 -15.54 8.43 -7.96
C ILE A 81 -14.43 8.99 -8.84
N GLU A 82 -14.16 8.30 -9.96
CA GLU A 82 -13.16 8.69 -10.95
C GLU A 82 -11.74 8.83 -10.39
N ALA A 83 -11.45 8.16 -9.26
CA ALA A 83 -10.13 8.24 -8.66
C ALA A 83 -9.82 6.97 -7.88
N VAL A 84 -8.54 6.68 -7.77
CA VAL A 84 -8.00 5.67 -6.85
C VAL A 84 -7.09 6.44 -5.89
N GLN A 85 -7.37 6.34 -4.60
CA GLN A 85 -6.55 7.01 -3.58
C GLN A 85 -5.67 5.96 -2.88
N VAL A 86 -4.37 6.07 -3.05
CA VAL A 86 -3.41 5.18 -2.40
C VAL A 86 -3.18 5.70 -0.98
N ALA A 87 -3.64 4.93 0.00
CA ALA A 87 -3.63 5.35 1.40
C ALA A 87 -2.30 5.05 2.09
N ARG A 88 -1.76 3.86 1.89
CA ARG A 88 -0.50 3.43 2.49
C ARG A 88 0.20 2.42 1.59
N ILE A 89 1.52 2.33 1.72
CA ILE A 89 2.33 1.31 1.06
C ILE A 89 3.17 0.65 2.15
N LEU A 90 2.85 -0.60 2.49
CA LEU A 90 3.44 -1.25 3.66
C LEU A 90 4.01 -2.61 3.31
N ASP A 91 5.13 -2.95 3.95
CA ASP A 91 5.70 -4.29 3.83
C ASP A 91 4.68 -5.30 4.36
N GLY A 92 4.41 -6.34 3.58
CA GLY A 92 3.42 -7.34 3.95
C GLY A 92 3.78 -8.15 5.19
N ARG A 93 5.04 -8.06 5.65
CA ARG A 93 5.51 -8.78 6.82
C ARG A 93 5.34 -7.99 8.12
N GLN A 94 5.09 -6.68 8.02
CA GLN A 94 4.90 -5.88 9.22
C GLN A 94 3.45 -5.98 9.72
N ASP A 95 3.22 -5.48 10.92
CA ASP A 95 1.89 -5.49 11.53
C ASP A 95 1.07 -4.34 10.92
N TYR A 96 0.59 -4.57 9.69
CA TYR A 96 -0.10 -3.51 8.95
C TYR A 96 -1.48 -3.18 9.53
N LEU A 97 -2.08 -4.10 10.26
CA LEU A 97 -3.36 -3.80 10.90
C LEU A 97 -3.20 -2.70 11.95
N ARG A 98 -2.12 -2.76 12.71
CA ARG A 98 -1.83 -1.72 13.68
C ARG A 98 -1.57 -0.37 13.00
N VAL A 99 -0.83 -0.40 11.90
CA VAL A 99 -0.52 0.83 11.17
C VAL A 99 -1.78 1.44 10.58
N LEU A 100 -2.65 0.60 10.00
CA LEU A 100 -3.85 1.07 9.32
C LEU A 100 -4.94 1.52 10.29
N PHE A 101 -5.10 0.82 11.41
CA PHE A 101 -6.26 1.00 12.29
C PHE A 101 -5.89 1.37 13.72
N GLY A 102 -4.60 1.57 13.99
CA GLY A 102 -4.14 1.94 15.31
C GLY A 102 -3.97 0.74 16.23
N ALA A 103 -3.78 1.01 17.50
CA ALA A 103 -3.58 -0.04 18.48
C ALA A 103 -4.82 -0.92 18.55
N VAL A 104 -4.57 -2.19 18.39
CA VAL A 104 -5.67 -3.13 18.48
C VAL A 104 -5.83 -3.46 19.95
N GLU A 105 -6.97 -3.38 20.40
CA GLU A 105 -7.21 -3.76 21.64
C GLU A 105 -7.43 -5.06 21.86
N GLU A 106 -6.94 -5.49 22.26
CA GLU A 106 -7.07 -6.63 22.25
C GLU A 106 -7.82 -7.06 23.08
N SER A 107 -8.18 -6.75 23.09
CA SER A 107 -8.71 -7.06 23.67
C SER A 107 -9.19 -7.64 24.15
N GLY A 108 -9.39 -7.65 24.28
CA GLY A 108 -9.90 -8.04 24.72
C GLY A 108 -10.01 -8.51 25.25
N THR A 109 -9.86 -8.34 25.41
CA THR A 109 -9.94 -8.65 25.79
C THR A 109 -9.99 -8.79 26.16
#